data_01131412644209312eebee5383ac3043
#
_entry.id   01131412644209312eebee5383ac3043
#
_cell.length_a   1.000
_cell.length_b   1.000
_cell.length_c   1.000
_cell.angle_alpha   90.00
_cell.angle_beta   90.00
_cell.angle_gamma   90.00
#
_symmetry.space_group_name_H-M   'P 1'
#
loop_
_entity.id
_entity.type
_entity.pdbx_description
1 polymer ?
#
loop_
_entity_poly.entity_id
_entity_poly.type
_entity_poly.pdbx_seq_one_letter_code
_entity_poly.pdbx_strand_id
1 'polypeptide(L)'
;GAMENGENWHILADGLPDDFAPSNTPDFAARDDQESGAELAQRARDAGAFVAVAHPEWSGLTTADARTIEAAHAVEVYNHGCAVGCDRPHGFYTLDQLLTEGRRLTLCATDDAHFSEPDHFGGWVMVKAEENDPDALVEALKDGAFYASTGPEIRGVHWEEDAVVVESSAVAAVVLQARGSASHAVHGSSMTRTRVEYGRAASSPWMRVTVVDAAGRRAWCNPHYRG
;
A
#
# COMPACT_ATOMS: atom_id res chain seq x y z
N GLY A 1 11.91 11.96 7.25
CA GLY A 1 12.45 10.64 7.54
C GLY A 1 13.14 10.57 8.89
N ALA A 2 13.33 9.39 9.40
CA ALA A 2 14.07 9.11 10.61
C ALA A 2 15.11 8.01 10.33
N MET A 3 16.26 8.04 11.00
CA MET A 3 17.26 6.97 10.93
C MET A 3 17.14 6.09 12.17
N GLU A 4 16.93 4.81 11.98
CA GLU A 4 16.93 3.83 13.05
C GLU A 4 17.81 2.64 12.66
N ASN A 5 18.63 2.16 13.58
CA ASN A 5 19.54 1.02 13.34
C ASN A 5 20.42 1.16 12.09
N GLY A 6 20.71 2.39 11.65
CA GLY A 6 21.44 2.67 10.42
C GLY A 6 20.60 2.66 9.15
N GLU A 7 19.30 2.52 9.26
CA GLU A 7 18.33 2.48 8.16
C GLU A 7 17.56 3.79 8.08
N ASN A 8 17.22 4.21 6.87
CA ASN A 8 16.51 5.45 6.64
C ASN A 8 15.00 5.18 6.53
N TRP A 9 14.26 5.47 7.59
CA TRP A 9 12.80 5.27 7.63
C TRP A 9 12.09 6.51 7.13
N HIS A 10 11.29 6.33 6.08
CA HIS A 10 10.36 7.36 5.62
C HIS A 10 8.93 7.02 6.04
N ILE A 11 8.21 8.04 6.44
CA ILE A 11 6.79 7.98 6.76
C ILE A 11 6.07 8.87 5.75
N LEU A 12 5.17 8.27 4.98
CA LEU A 12 4.28 9.02 4.10
C LEU A 12 3.10 9.52 4.96
N ALA A 13 2.79 10.81 4.84
CA ALA A 13 1.71 11.42 5.59
C ALA A 13 0.97 12.44 4.72
N ASP A 14 -0.29 12.15 4.38
CA ASP A 14 -1.15 13.02 3.60
C ASP A 14 -2.19 13.70 4.49
N GLY A 15 -2.40 15.02 4.28
CA GLY A 15 -3.34 15.81 5.06
C GLY A 15 -2.75 16.36 6.36
N LEU A 16 -1.44 16.57 6.40
CA LEU A 16 -0.81 17.28 7.52
C LEU A 16 -1.22 18.76 7.53
N PRO A 17 -1.43 19.38 8.70
CA PRO A 17 -1.66 20.82 8.81
C PRO A 17 -0.39 21.61 8.43
N ASP A 18 -0.57 22.83 7.93
CA ASP A 18 0.52 23.70 7.45
C ASP A 18 1.59 23.99 8.51
N ASP A 19 1.23 23.95 9.78
CA ASP A 19 2.12 24.20 10.93
C ASP A 19 2.73 22.91 11.52
N PHE A 20 2.55 21.75 10.85
CA PHE A 20 3.17 20.50 11.31
C PHE A 20 4.69 20.61 11.34
N ALA A 21 5.26 20.51 12.53
CA ALA A 21 6.70 20.66 12.71
C ALA A 21 7.47 19.49 12.01
N PRO A 22 8.56 19.77 11.29
CA PRO A 22 9.42 18.73 10.75
C PRO A 22 9.98 17.83 11.86
N SER A 23 10.42 16.61 11.49
CA SER A 23 11.14 15.75 12.43
C SER A 23 12.40 16.44 12.95
N ASN A 24 12.76 16.19 14.22
CA ASN A 24 14.00 16.70 14.80
C ASN A 24 15.24 15.84 14.44
N THR A 25 15.13 14.98 13.43
CA THR A 25 16.18 14.13 12.89
C THR A 25 16.66 14.65 11.51
N PRO A 26 17.15 15.90 11.40
CA PRO A 26 17.36 16.55 10.09
C PRO A 26 18.51 15.94 9.27
N ASP A 27 19.46 15.32 9.91
CA ASP A 27 20.69 14.79 9.29
C ASP A 27 20.63 13.27 9.08
N PHE A 28 19.46 12.65 9.25
CA PHE A 28 19.26 11.20 9.20
C PHE A 28 20.24 10.43 10.12
N ALA A 29 20.74 11.07 11.18
CA ALA A 29 21.63 10.45 12.15
C ALA A 29 20.81 10.03 13.38
N ALA A 30 20.68 8.72 13.59
CA ALA A 30 20.01 8.20 14.78
C ALA A 30 20.72 8.67 16.06
N ARG A 31 19.99 9.30 16.97
CA ARG A 31 20.45 9.71 18.32
C ARG A 31 19.35 9.37 19.31
N ASP A 32 19.75 9.01 20.53
CA ASP A 32 18.81 8.59 21.58
C ASP A 32 17.79 9.66 22.00
N ASP A 33 18.06 10.93 21.68
CA ASP A 33 17.21 12.08 22.01
C ASP A 33 16.37 12.59 20.80
N GLN A 34 16.35 11.85 19.70
CA GLN A 34 15.62 12.23 18.49
C GLN A 34 14.37 11.39 18.30
N GLU A 35 13.40 11.98 17.57
CA GLU A 35 12.15 11.33 17.23
C GLU A 35 12.38 10.08 16.37
N SER A 36 11.90 8.94 16.81
CA SER A 36 11.90 7.70 16.06
C SER A 36 10.90 7.73 14.90
N GLY A 37 11.04 6.81 13.94
CA GLY A 37 10.06 6.67 12.86
C GLY A 37 8.66 6.32 13.35
N ALA A 38 8.55 5.52 14.42
CA ALA A 38 7.29 5.18 15.05
C ALA A 38 6.62 6.40 15.73
N GLU A 39 7.40 7.22 16.43
CA GLU A 39 6.92 8.46 17.07
C GLU A 39 6.49 9.50 16.03
N LEU A 40 7.26 9.66 14.94
CA LEU A 40 6.90 10.53 13.82
C LEU A 40 5.58 10.09 13.19
N ALA A 41 5.40 8.80 12.94
CA ALA A 41 4.16 8.24 12.41
C ALA A 41 2.97 8.50 13.34
N GLN A 42 3.14 8.31 14.65
CA GLN A 42 2.10 8.57 15.63
C GLN A 42 1.73 10.06 15.66
N ARG A 43 2.72 10.95 15.68
CA ARG A 43 2.49 12.41 15.67
C ARG A 43 1.77 12.88 14.40
N ALA A 44 2.12 12.31 13.24
CA ALA A 44 1.43 12.60 11.98
C ALA A 44 -0.04 12.12 12.01
N ARG A 45 -0.30 10.93 12.56
CA ARG A 45 -1.65 10.39 12.74
C ARG A 45 -2.48 11.25 13.70
N ASP A 46 -1.90 11.68 14.83
CA ASP A 46 -2.57 12.50 15.82
C ASP A 46 -2.90 13.90 15.26
N ALA A 47 -2.11 14.37 14.29
CA ALA A 47 -2.37 15.59 13.54
C ALA A 47 -3.47 15.43 12.46
N GLY A 48 -4.03 14.23 12.30
CA GLY A 48 -5.13 13.95 11.39
C GLY A 48 -4.72 13.38 10.02
N ALA A 49 -3.44 13.14 9.76
CA ALA A 49 -2.99 12.64 8.48
C ALA A 49 -3.36 11.17 8.21
N PHE A 50 -3.50 10.81 6.94
CA PHE A 50 -3.33 9.43 6.50
C PHE A 50 -1.83 9.08 6.54
N VAL A 51 -1.48 7.97 7.16
CA VAL A 51 -0.08 7.57 7.39
C VAL A 51 0.20 6.23 6.73
N ALA A 52 1.31 6.13 5.96
CA ALA A 52 1.77 4.88 5.40
C ALA A 52 3.26 4.63 5.65
N VAL A 53 3.63 3.35 5.78
CA VAL A 53 5.02 2.91 5.77
C VAL A 53 5.53 3.02 4.34
N ALA A 54 6.44 3.96 4.08
CA ALA A 54 6.99 4.21 2.76
C ALA A 54 8.04 3.15 2.39
N HIS A 55 8.08 2.75 1.12
CA HIS A 55 9.10 1.92 0.45
C HIS A 55 9.92 0.98 1.38
N PRO A 56 9.29 0.03 2.09
CA PRO A 56 9.97 -0.75 3.14
C PRO A 56 11.16 -1.58 2.62
N GLU A 57 11.13 -2.02 1.36
CA GLU A 57 12.25 -2.74 0.75
C GLU A 57 13.46 -1.84 0.53
N TRP A 58 13.25 -0.62 0.04
CA TRP A 58 14.31 0.37 -0.12
C TRP A 58 14.95 0.76 1.21
N SER A 59 14.12 1.00 2.22
CA SER A 59 14.55 1.35 3.57
C SER A 59 15.25 0.20 4.32
N GLY A 60 15.15 -1.03 3.81
CA GLY A 60 15.66 -2.21 4.51
C GLY A 60 14.88 -2.58 5.76
N LEU A 61 13.62 -2.13 5.88
CA LEU A 61 12.79 -2.38 7.05
C LEU A 61 12.55 -3.88 7.24
N THR A 62 12.91 -4.37 8.43
CA THR A 62 12.49 -5.70 8.86
C THR A 62 11.02 -5.69 9.25
N THR A 63 10.41 -6.88 9.34
CA THR A 63 9.04 -6.97 9.88
C THR A 63 8.96 -6.51 11.34
N ALA A 64 10.05 -6.67 12.10
CA ALA A 64 10.11 -6.18 13.49
C ALA A 64 10.04 -4.66 13.54
N ASP A 65 10.75 -3.96 12.65
CA ASP A 65 10.72 -2.51 12.56
C ASP A 65 9.32 -2.02 12.13
N ALA A 66 8.76 -2.60 11.07
CA ALA A 66 7.44 -2.25 10.59
C ALA A 66 6.31 -2.45 11.63
N ARG A 67 6.46 -3.41 12.56
CA ARG A 67 5.53 -3.60 13.69
C ARG A 67 5.49 -2.41 14.62
N THR A 68 6.62 -1.72 14.83
CA THR A 68 6.67 -0.55 15.73
C THR A 68 5.90 0.65 15.20
N ILE A 69 5.67 0.72 13.89
CA ILE A 69 4.91 1.79 13.24
C ILE A 69 3.41 1.49 13.35
N GLU A 70 2.89 1.46 14.60
CA GLU A 70 1.49 1.10 14.87
C GLU A 70 0.49 2.12 14.31
N ALA A 71 0.92 3.35 14.17
CA ALA A 71 0.11 4.45 13.66
C ALA A 71 -0.22 4.33 12.16
N ALA A 72 0.45 3.46 11.40
CA ALA A 72 0.22 3.33 9.97
C ALA A 72 -1.19 2.85 9.64
N HIS A 73 -1.82 3.47 8.65
CA HIS A 73 -3.06 3.02 7.98
C HIS A 73 -2.75 2.08 6.82
N ALA A 74 -1.59 2.28 6.18
CA ALA A 74 -1.19 1.54 4.98
C ALA A 74 0.30 1.16 4.96
N VAL A 75 0.62 0.23 4.05
CA VAL A 75 2.00 -0.03 3.61
C VAL A 75 2.08 0.30 2.12
N GLU A 76 3.11 1.02 1.72
CA GLU A 76 3.43 1.24 0.31
C GLU A 76 3.94 -0.06 -0.28
N VAL A 77 3.17 -0.62 -1.21
CA VAL A 77 3.46 -1.93 -1.83
C VAL A 77 4.19 -1.80 -3.17
N TYR A 78 4.18 -0.60 -3.73
CA TYR A 78 4.93 -0.24 -4.93
C TYR A 78 5.33 1.23 -4.89
N ASN A 79 6.62 1.47 -5.13
CA ASN A 79 7.22 2.79 -5.23
C ASN A 79 7.95 2.89 -6.58
N HIS A 80 7.54 3.84 -7.43
CA HIS A 80 8.08 3.92 -8.79
C HIS A 80 9.50 4.49 -8.82
N GLY A 81 9.82 5.48 -8.00
CA GLY A 81 11.18 6.01 -7.86
C GLY A 81 12.17 4.94 -7.43
N CYS A 82 11.79 4.10 -6.47
CA CYS A 82 12.60 2.95 -6.07
C CYS A 82 12.71 1.89 -7.17
N ALA A 83 11.68 1.71 -8.01
CA ALA A 83 11.76 0.80 -9.16
C ALA A 83 12.79 1.29 -10.19
N VAL A 84 12.77 2.58 -10.50
CA VAL A 84 13.67 3.20 -11.50
C VAL A 84 15.08 3.35 -10.95
N GLY A 85 15.23 3.82 -9.71
CA GLY A 85 16.54 4.21 -9.15
C GLY A 85 17.37 3.04 -8.61
N CYS A 86 16.73 1.97 -8.08
CA CYS A 86 17.48 0.92 -7.39
C CYS A 86 16.89 -0.50 -7.46
N ASP A 87 15.81 -0.71 -8.21
CA ASP A 87 15.12 -2.01 -8.35
C ASP A 87 14.65 -2.61 -7.00
N ARG A 88 14.15 -1.76 -6.09
CA ARG A 88 13.59 -2.14 -4.77
C ARG A 88 12.20 -1.55 -4.54
N PRO A 89 11.21 -1.82 -5.42
CA PRO A 89 9.92 -1.13 -5.38
C PRO A 89 8.91 -1.72 -4.40
N HIS A 90 9.15 -2.89 -3.80
CA HIS A 90 8.08 -3.70 -3.24
C HIS A 90 7.95 -3.60 -1.71
N GLY A 91 6.68 -3.63 -1.23
CA GLY A 91 6.34 -3.70 0.19
C GLY A 91 5.40 -4.86 0.55
N PHE A 92 5.08 -5.75 -0.41
CA PHE A 92 4.11 -6.83 -0.18
C PHE A 92 4.51 -7.80 0.92
N TYR A 93 5.78 -8.13 1.04
CA TYR A 93 6.23 -9.02 2.10
C TYR A 93 5.93 -8.43 3.48
N THR A 94 6.26 -7.16 3.68
CA THR A 94 5.97 -6.44 4.92
C THR A 94 4.47 -6.38 5.21
N LEU A 95 3.67 -5.99 4.22
CA LEU A 95 2.21 -5.95 4.35
C LEU A 95 1.63 -7.31 4.73
N ASP A 96 1.93 -8.37 3.96
CA ASP A 96 1.35 -9.70 4.14
C ASP A 96 1.73 -10.32 5.51
N GLN A 97 2.92 -10.01 6.06
CA GLN A 97 3.31 -10.40 7.42
C GLN A 97 2.46 -9.69 8.47
N LEU A 98 2.32 -8.36 8.38
CA LEU A 98 1.51 -7.57 9.32
C LEU A 98 0.03 -7.96 9.28
N LEU A 99 -0.53 -8.23 8.09
CA LEU A 99 -1.89 -8.76 7.93
C LEU A 99 -2.05 -10.12 8.59
N THR A 100 -1.05 -10.99 8.45
CA THR A 100 -1.04 -12.33 9.04
C THR A 100 -0.97 -12.29 10.57
N GLU A 101 -0.37 -11.26 11.12
CA GLU A 101 -0.32 -10.96 12.57
C GLU A 101 -1.60 -10.31 13.08
N GLY A 102 -2.57 -10.03 12.21
CA GLY A 102 -3.88 -9.51 12.58
C GLY A 102 -4.02 -7.98 12.47
N ARG A 103 -3.00 -7.28 11.97
CA ARG A 103 -3.12 -5.84 11.70
C ARG A 103 -4.09 -5.61 10.55
N ARG A 104 -4.92 -4.59 10.67
CA ARG A 104 -5.82 -4.13 9.61
C ARG A 104 -5.18 -2.94 8.91
N LEU A 105 -4.58 -3.18 7.76
CA LEU A 105 -3.87 -2.17 6.96
C LEU A 105 -4.42 -2.16 5.53
N THR A 106 -4.36 -1.01 4.90
CA THR A 106 -4.54 -0.85 3.47
C THR A 106 -3.19 -0.91 2.73
N LEU A 107 -3.20 -0.73 1.42
CA LEU A 107 -2.00 -0.74 0.60
C LEU A 107 -2.01 0.44 -0.38
N CYS A 108 -0.90 1.12 -0.57
CA CYS A 108 -0.78 2.19 -1.54
C CYS A 108 0.35 1.94 -2.54
N ALA A 109 0.31 2.65 -3.65
CA ALA A 109 1.40 2.79 -4.60
C ALA A 109 1.63 4.28 -4.84
N THR A 110 2.89 4.67 -4.98
CA THR A 110 3.27 6.07 -5.23
C THR A 110 4.39 6.16 -6.24
N ASP A 111 4.63 7.38 -6.71
CA ASP A 111 5.78 7.68 -7.57
C ASP A 111 7.05 7.95 -6.77
N ASP A 112 6.95 8.62 -5.61
CA ASP A 112 8.11 9.17 -4.89
C ASP A 112 9.01 9.99 -5.82
N ALA A 113 8.38 10.84 -6.64
CA ALA A 113 9.01 11.50 -7.78
C ALA A 113 9.94 12.64 -7.33
N HIS A 114 11.17 12.60 -7.76
CA HIS A 114 12.19 13.63 -7.56
C HIS A 114 12.44 14.46 -8.83
N PHE A 115 11.88 14.03 -9.98
CA PHE A 115 11.99 14.66 -11.29
C PHE A 115 13.44 14.80 -11.83
N SER A 116 14.40 14.16 -11.21
CA SER A 116 15.78 14.04 -11.71
C SER A 116 15.95 12.87 -12.66
N GLU A 117 15.03 11.91 -12.59
CA GLU A 117 14.95 10.68 -13.38
C GLU A 117 13.51 10.48 -13.90
N PRO A 118 13.23 9.48 -14.77
CA PRO A 118 11.87 9.19 -15.23
C PRO A 118 11.05 8.44 -14.15
N ASP A 119 10.93 9.05 -12.98
CA ASP A 119 10.37 8.49 -11.74
C ASP A 119 8.93 8.98 -11.47
N HIS A 120 8.19 9.38 -12.50
CA HIS A 120 6.84 9.94 -12.37
C HIS A 120 5.82 9.21 -13.25
N PHE A 121 4.55 9.20 -12.82
CA PHE A 121 3.41 8.52 -13.47
C PHE A 121 3.56 7.00 -13.62
N GLY A 122 4.27 6.35 -12.69
CA GLY A 122 4.46 4.90 -12.67
C GLY A 122 3.69 4.18 -11.57
N GLY A 123 3.28 4.89 -10.52
CA GLY A 123 2.48 4.34 -9.41
C GLY A 123 1.56 5.37 -8.79
N TRP A 124 0.29 4.98 -8.51
CA TRP A 124 -0.71 5.88 -7.92
C TRP A 124 -1.80 5.14 -7.18
N VAL A 125 -2.62 5.87 -6.46
CA VAL A 125 -3.90 5.41 -5.90
C VAL A 125 -5.08 6.02 -6.66
N MET A 126 -6.14 5.24 -6.82
CA MET A 126 -7.42 5.68 -7.37
C MET A 126 -8.41 5.77 -6.22
N VAL A 127 -8.73 6.99 -5.82
CA VAL A 127 -9.57 7.28 -4.64
C VAL A 127 -11.03 7.41 -5.05
N LYS A 128 -11.93 6.80 -4.28
CA LYS A 128 -13.36 6.97 -4.39
C LYS A 128 -13.83 7.96 -3.33
N ALA A 129 -14.01 9.21 -3.72
CA ALA A 129 -14.55 10.29 -2.89
C ALA A 129 -15.76 10.90 -3.57
N GLU A 130 -16.61 11.58 -2.81
CA GLU A 130 -17.79 12.29 -3.33
C GLU A 130 -17.37 13.61 -4.02
N GLU A 131 -16.31 14.24 -3.53
CA GLU A 131 -15.78 15.50 -4.04
C GLU A 131 -14.25 15.40 -4.23
N ASN A 132 -13.74 16.17 -5.19
CA ASN A 132 -12.28 16.36 -5.38
C ASN A 132 -11.80 17.49 -4.49
N ASP A 133 -11.81 17.24 -3.19
CA ASP A 133 -11.42 18.14 -2.12
C ASP A 133 -10.36 17.46 -1.24
N PRO A 134 -9.33 18.16 -0.75
CA PRO A 134 -8.26 17.55 0.03
C PRO A 134 -8.74 16.78 1.25
N ASP A 135 -9.67 17.32 2.03
CA ASP A 135 -10.16 16.68 3.25
C ASP A 135 -10.98 15.43 2.90
N ALA A 136 -11.84 15.50 1.88
CA ALA A 136 -12.61 14.35 1.39
C ALA A 136 -11.70 13.24 0.87
N LEU A 137 -10.61 13.57 0.19
CA LEU A 137 -9.63 12.59 -0.28
C LEU A 137 -8.88 11.93 0.86
N VAL A 138 -8.44 12.69 1.87
CA VAL A 138 -7.73 12.16 3.05
C VAL A 138 -8.66 11.23 3.86
N GLU A 139 -9.93 11.60 4.06
CA GLU A 139 -10.89 10.72 4.74
C GLU A 139 -11.13 9.44 3.94
N ALA A 140 -11.27 9.52 2.62
CA ALA A 140 -11.42 8.34 1.77
C ALA A 140 -10.18 7.42 1.82
N LEU A 141 -8.97 7.97 1.95
CA LEU A 141 -7.76 7.19 2.17
C LEU A 141 -7.79 6.46 3.53
N LYS A 142 -8.19 7.15 4.61
CA LYS A 142 -8.32 6.55 5.96
C LYS A 142 -9.37 5.44 5.98
N ASP A 143 -10.48 5.62 5.26
CA ASP A 143 -11.55 4.63 5.14
C ASP A 143 -11.19 3.46 4.22
N GLY A 144 -10.05 3.51 3.54
CA GLY A 144 -9.65 2.48 2.57
C GLY A 144 -10.48 2.49 1.28
N ALA A 145 -11.16 3.60 0.98
CA ALA A 145 -11.98 3.77 -0.22
C ALA A 145 -11.12 4.09 -1.46
N PHE A 146 -10.13 3.26 -1.74
CA PHE A 146 -9.20 3.41 -2.86
C PHE A 146 -8.58 2.07 -3.25
N TYR A 147 -7.94 2.05 -4.41
CA TYR A 147 -7.05 0.97 -4.82
C TYR A 147 -5.75 1.53 -5.40
N ALA A 148 -4.67 0.73 -5.41
CA ALA A 148 -3.39 1.11 -5.97
C ALA A 148 -3.22 0.57 -7.40
N SER A 149 -2.49 1.29 -8.26
CA SER A 149 -2.29 0.89 -9.66
C SER A 149 -0.97 1.38 -10.24
N THR A 150 -0.48 0.64 -11.23
CA THR A 150 0.57 1.02 -12.18
C THR A 150 0.06 1.02 -13.62
N GLY A 151 -1.27 0.93 -13.83
CA GLY A 151 -1.88 0.94 -15.17
C GLY A 151 -3.32 0.48 -15.23
N PRO A 152 -3.65 -0.78 -14.87
CA PRO A 152 -5.02 -1.28 -14.95
C PRO A 152 -5.98 -0.56 -14.00
N GLU A 153 -7.28 -0.56 -14.38
CA GLU A 153 -8.35 -0.07 -13.52
C GLU A 153 -9.05 -1.24 -12.83
N ILE A 154 -9.36 -1.09 -11.54
CA ILE A 154 -10.32 -1.91 -10.80
C ILE A 154 -11.61 -1.09 -10.69
N ARG A 155 -12.69 -1.56 -11.32
CA ARG A 155 -13.99 -0.88 -11.38
C ARG A 155 -14.96 -1.38 -10.32
N GLY A 156 -14.78 -2.63 -9.87
CA GLY A 156 -15.57 -3.24 -8.82
C GLY A 156 -14.94 -4.52 -8.29
N VAL A 157 -15.11 -4.75 -6.99
CA VAL A 157 -14.73 -6.00 -6.32
C VAL A 157 -15.90 -6.45 -5.47
N HIS A 158 -16.53 -7.56 -5.85
CA HIS A 158 -17.72 -8.08 -5.20
C HIS A 158 -17.40 -9.39 -4.52
N TRP A 159 -17.33 -9.37 -3.20
CA TRP A 159 -17.05 -10.52 -2.36
C TRP A 159 -18.33 -11.34 -2.16
N GLU A 160 -18.35 -12.56 -2.67
CA GLU A 160 -19.43 -13.54 -2.54
C GLU A 160 -19.09 -14.54 -1.42
N GLU A 161 -19.93 -15.56 -1.21
CA GLU A 161 -19.71 -16.56 -0.17
C GLU A 161 -18.46 -17.42 -0.43
N ASP A 162 -18.24 -17.82 -1.68
CA ASP A 162 -17.19 -18.77 -2.10
C ASP A 162 -16.21 -18.22 -3.15
N ALA A 163 -16.41 -16.99 -3.61
CA ALA A 163 -15.62 -16.38 -4.66
C ALA A 163 -15.57 -14.84 -4.55
N VAL A 164 -14.69 -14.23 -5.34
CA VAL A 164 -14.71 -12.80 -5.62
C VAL A 164 -14.98 -12.58 -7.10
N VAL A 165 -15.84 -11.62 -7.43
CA VAL A 165 -16.06 -11.15 -8.79
C VAL A 165 -15.39 -9.80 -8.94
N VAL A 166 -14.48 -9.70 -9.90
CA VAL A 166 -13.68 -8.50 -10.17
C VAL A 166 -14.06 -7.91 -11.51
N GLU A 167 -14.40 -6.63 -11.52
CA GLU A 167 -14.62 -5.83 -12.73
C GLU A 167 -13.44 -4.89 -12.91
N SER A 168 -12.82 -4.88 -14.11
CA SER A 168 -11.60 -4.16 -14.39
C SER A 168 -11.53 -3.62 -15.82
N SER A 169 -10.51 -2.83 -16.13
CA SER A 169 -10.06 -2.67 -17.52
C SER A 169 -9.64 -4.04 -18.09
N ALA A 170 -9.30 -4.11 -19.37
CA ALA A 170 -8.88 -5.36 -20.01
C ALA A 170 -7.58 -5.90 -19.38
N VAL A 171 -7.64 -7.10 -18.79
CA VAL A 171 -6.52 -7.74 -18.09
C VAL A 171 -6.26 -9.16 -18.60
N ALA A 172 -5.02 -9.63 -18.36
CA ALA A 172 -4.56 -10.97 -18.71
C ALA A 172 -4.62 -11.94 -17.51
N ALA A 173 -4.64 -11.43 -16.29
CA ALA A 173 -4.80 -12.24 -15.09
C ALA A 173 -5.54 -11.50 -13.97
N VAL A 174 -6.29 -12.26 -13.19
CA VAL A 174 -6.84 -11.85 -11.89
C VAL A 174 -6.37 -12.84 -10.85
N VAL A 175 -5.69 -12.36 -9.82
CA VAL A 175 -5.05 -13.20 -8.79
C VAL A 175 -5.64 -12.84 -7.43
N LEU A 176 -6.20 -13.82 -6.76
CA LEU A 176 -6.57 -13.74 -5.36
C LEU A 176 -5.39 -14.22 -4.51
N GLN A 177 -4.93 -13.41 -3.59
CA GLN A 177 -3.91 -13.76 -2.60
C GLN A 177 -4.52 -13.74 -1.20
N ALA A 178 -3.96 -14.59 -0.34
CA ALA A 178 -4.38 -14.74 1.04
C ALA A 178 -3.17 -15.13 1.91
N ARG A 179 -3.38 -15.44 3.18
CA ARG A 179 -2.32 -15.79 4.12
C ARG A 179 -1.43 -16.92 3.61
N GLY A 180 -0.12 -16.73 3.73
CA GLY A 180 0.89 -17.71 3.34
C GLY A 180 0.93 -17.95 1.84
N SER A 181 0.87 -19.20 1.40
CA SER A 181 0.87 -19.59 -0.01
C SER A 181 -0.53 -19.77 -0.61
N ALA A 182 -1.59 -19.42 0.13
CA ALA A 182 -2.95 -19.56 -0.36
C ALA A 182 -3.22 -18.50 -1.43
N SER A 183 -3.45 -18.95 -2.65
CA SER A 183 -3.76 -18.12 -3.80
C SER A 183 -4.55 -18.89 -4.84
N HIS A 184 -5.28 -18.14 -5.68
CA HIS A 184 -5.94 -18.66 -6.86
C HIS A 184 -5.85 -17.63 -7.98
N ALA A 185 -5.54 -18.05 -9.20
CA ALA A 185 -5.42 -17.16 -10.35
C ALA A 185 -6.27 -17.64 -11.51
N VAL A 186 -6.89 -16.69 -12.19
CA VAL A 186 -7.57 -16.88 -13.46
C VAL A 186 -6.82 -16.13 -14.54
N HIS A 187 -6.45 -16.82 -15.61
CA HIS A 187 -5.72 -16.26 -16.75
C HIS A 187 -6.60 -16.26 -18.00
N GLY A 188 -6.45 -15.24 -18.82
CA GLY A 188 -7.17 -15.11 -20.08
C GLY A 188 -6.64 -13.95 -20.92
N SER A 189 -7.37 -13.57 -21.95
CA SER A 189 -7.04 -12.40 -22.77
C SER A 189 -8.18 -11.39 -22.68
N SER A 190 -7.83 -10.12 -22.39
CA SER A 190 -8.80 -9.00 -22.36
C SER A 190 -10.02 -9.24 -21.46
N MET A 191 -9.80 -9.90 -20.32
CA MET A 191 -10.85 -10.11 -19.33
C MET A 191 -11.25 -8.78 -18.68
N THR A 192 -12.55 -8.50 -18.60
CA THR A 192 -13.08 -7.27 -17.96
C THR A 192 -13.99 -7.58 -16.78
N ARG A 193 -14.43 -8.84 -16.64
CA ARG A 193 -15.17 -9.36 -15.49
C ARG A 193 -14.74 -10.80 -15.25
N THR A 194 -14.24 -11.07 -14.05
CA THR A 194 -13.65 -12.36 -13.70
C THR A 194 -14.14 -12.83 -12.34
N ARG A 195 -14.62 -14.06 -12.25
CA ARG A 195 -14.93 -14.73 -10.99
C ARG A 195 -13.74 -15.60 -10.57
N VAL A 196 -13.24 -15.41 -9.36
CA VAL A 196 -12.13 -16.19 -8.79
C VAL A 196 -12.62 -16.89 -7.53
N GLU A 197 -12.61 -18.21 -7.54
CA GLU A 197 -12.99 -19.02 -6.38
C GLU A 197 -11.95 -18.91 -5.27
N TYR A 198 -12.40 -18.92 -4.00
CA TYR A 198 -11.48 -18.81 -2.87
C TYR A 198 -10.56 -20.02 -2.71
N GLY A 199 -11.04 -21.23 -2.99
CA GLY A 199 -10.26 -22.44 -2.81
C GLY A 199 -9.59 -22.49 -1.42
N ARG A 200 -8.26 -22.61 -1.37
CA ARG A 200 -7.49 -22.61 -0.12
C ARG A 200 -7.51 -21.27 0.64
N ALA A 201 -7.84 -20.18 -0.03
CA ALA A 201 -7.94 -18.86 0.59
C ALA A 201 -9.20 -18.71 1.47
N ALA A 202 -10.19 -19.62 1.36
CA ALA A 202 -11.45 -19.55 2.09
C ALA A 202 -11.29 -19.51 3.63
N SER A 203 -10.23 -20.08 4.17
CA SER A 203 -9.93 -20.08 5.62
C SER A 203 -9.02 -18.94 6.07
N SER A 204 -8.63 -18.06 5.15
CA SER A 204 -7.74 -16.93 5.47
C SER A 204 -8.51 -15.81 6.19
N PRO A 205 -7.91 -15.16 7.20
CA PRO A 205 -8.52 -14.01 7.86
C PRO A 205 -8.53 -12.75 6.96
N TRP A 206 -7.75 -12.75 5.91
CA TRP A 206 -7.69 -11.66 4.92
C TRP A 206 -7.47 -12.21 3.51
N MET A 207 -7.97 -11.48 2.53
CA MET A 207 -7.74 -11.73 1.10
C MET A 207 -7.54 -10.41 0.38
N ARG A 208 -6.74 -10.39 -0.68
CA ARG A 208 -6.60 -9.25 -1.59
C ARG A 208 -6.58 -9.70 -3.04
N VAL A 209 -6.93 -8.81 -3.94
CA VAL A 209 -6.95 -9.07 -5.37
C VAL A 209 -5.88 -8.24 -6.08
N THR A 210 -5.20 -8.88 -7.02
CA THR A 210 -4.33 -8.22 -8.00
C THR A 210 -4.88 -8.48 -9.40
N VAL A 211 -4.99 -7.46 -10.21
CA VAL A 211 -5.23 -7.58 -11.65
C VAL A 211 -3.96 -7.24 -12.42
N VAL A 212 -3.71 -7.97 -13.52
CA VAL A 212 -2.49 -7.81 -14.33
C VAL A 212 -2.88 -7.63 -15.79
N ASP A 213 -2.46 -6.55 -16.43
CA ASP A 213 -2.72 -6.31 -17.85
C ASP A 213 -1.74 -7.09 -18.77
N ALA A 214 -1.95 -6.98 -20.06
CA ALA A 214 -1.10 -7.66 -21.06
C ALA A 214 0.36 -7.12 -21.10
N ALA A 215 0.61 -5.92 -20.57
CA ALA A 215 1.95 -5.34 -20.44
C ALA A 215 2.65 -5.71 -19.11
N GLY A 216 1.97 -6.46 -18.22
CA GLY A 216 2.48 -6.85 -16.92
C GLY A 216 2.28 -5.79 -15.82
N ARG A 217 1.62 -4.67 -16.12
CA ARG A 217 1.26 -3.64 -15.13
C ARG A 217 0.16 -4.18 -14.23
N ARG A 218 0.09 -3.67 -13.01
CA ARG A 218 -0.78 -4.23 -11.97
C ARG A 218 -1.67 -3.17 -11.33
N ALA A 219 -2.83 -3.62 -10.85
CA ALA A 219 -3.58 -2.89 -9.84
C ALA A 219 -3.97 -3.83 -8.71
N TRP A 220 -4.09 -3.27 -7.51
CA TRP A 220 -4.27 -4.01 -6.27
C TRP A 220 -5.39 -3.40 -5.46
N CYS A 221 -6.38 -4.20 -5.07
CA CYS A 221 -7.37 -3.75 -4.10
C CYS A 221 -6.83 -3.85 -2.67
N ASN A 222 -7.39 -3.05 -1.79
CA ASN A 222 -7.15 -3.17 -0.36
C ASN A 222 -7.56 -4.56 0.16
N PRO A 223 -6.91 -5.06 1.23
CA PRO A 223 -7.28 -6.33 1.84
C PRO A 223 -8.74 -6.33 2.30
N HIS A 224 -9.45 -7.40 1.96
CA HIS A 224 -10.76 -7.73 2.52
C HIS A 224 -10.56 -8.62 3.74
N TYR A 225 -11.13 -8.20 4.87
CA TYR A 225 -11.04 -8.91 6.15
C TYR A 225 -12.30 -9.73 6.38
N ARG A 226 -12.10 -11.00 6.65
CA ARG A 226 -13.18 -11.90 7.08
C ARG A 226 -13.23 -11.88 8.60
N GLY A 227 -14.41 -11.49 9.11
CA GLY A 227 -14.69 -11.43 10.56
C GLY A 227 -14.72 -12.78 11.23
#